data_84dda47898b570bf054656d258ca6d9f
#
_entry.id   84dda47898b570bf054656d258ca6d9f
#
_cell.length_a   1.000
_cell.length_b   1.000
_cell.length_c   1.000
_cell.angle_alpha   90.00
_cell.angle_beta   90.00
_cell.angle_gamma   90.00
#
_symmetry.space_group_name_H-M   'P 1'
#
loop_
_entity.id
_entity.type
_entity.pdbx_description
1 polymer ?
#
loop_
_entity_poly.entity_id
_entity_poly.type
_entity_poly.pdbx_seq_one_letter_code
_entity_poly.pdbx_strand_id
1 'polypeptide(L)'
;IVRHHLEEKEAYLIESTLIDMLTYSKFNHSNQLTNLIAGHHQWDEGIMSIEEINILYDCPKIEIKNGDYILLVNLNQSFNQAKAKGVYKRYDVYEATRKYWKVNTERAAHIGYVLGVYKGVVRCVIKVKSHSFVTQAEDGTIFSKPRCCFEGEFCHNSPYLNKDVSDFPFGSGGAIRYITSI
;
A
#
# COMPACT_ATOMS: atom_id res chain seq x y z
N ILE A 1 37.74 0.48 5.39
CA ILE A 1 37.02 0.21 6.67
C ILE A 1 36.46 1.56 7.15
N VAL A 2 35.13 1.66 7.25
CA VAL A 2 34.48 2.87 7.75
C VAL A 2 34.39 2.86 9.28
N ARG A 3 34.12 1.69 9.87
CA ARG A 3 34.11 1.41 11.32
C ARG A 3 34.48 -0.01 11.63
N HIS A 4 34.92 -0.26 12.87
CA HIS A 4 35.27 -1.59 13.38
C HIS A 4 34.74 -1.76 14.81
N HIS A 5 34.76 -2.98 15.34
CA HIS A 5 34.21 -3.34 16.66
C HIS A 5 32.70 -3.02 16.78
N LEU A 6 31.93 -3.35 15.73
CA LEU A 6 30.50 -3.20 15.69
C LEU A 6 29.83 -4.52 16.05
N GLU A 7 28.69 -4.43 16.73
CA GLU A 7 27.76 -5.57 16.79
C GLU A 7 27.09 -5.78 15.43
N GLU A 8 26.56 -6.99 15.19
CA GLU A 8 25.97 -7.36 13.91
C GLU A 8 24.83 -6.41 13.49
N LYS A 9 23.96 -6.00 14.44
CA LYS A 9 22.88 -5.03 14.20
C LYS A 9 23.40 -3.66 13.79
N GLU A 10 24.47 -3.20 14.43
CA GLU A 10 25.08 -1.91 14.12
C GLU A 10 25.74 -1.94 12.73
N ALA A 11 26.40 -3.05 12.40
CA ALA A 11 27.00 -3.25 11.10
C ALA A 11 25.95 -3.23 9.99
N TYR A 12 24.82 -3.94 10.14
CA TYR A 12 23.71 -3.92 9.19
C TYR A 12 23.06 -2.55 9.06
N LEU A 13 22.91 -1.80 10.16
CA LEU A 13 22.34 -0.44 10.11
C LEU A 13 23.24 0.52 9.32
N ILE A 14 24.55 0.45 9.54
CA ILE A 14 25.53 1.29 8.82
C ILE A 14 25.58 0.88 7.34
N GLU A 15 25.61 -0.43 7.06
CA GLU A 15 25.62 -0.94 5.69
C GLU A 15 24.38 -0.48 4.93
N SER A 16 23.18 -0.69 5.48
CA SER A 16 21.92 -0.27 4.85
C SER A 16 21.86 1.23 4.63
N THR A 17 22.28 2.04 5.61
CA THR A 17 22.34 3.50 5.49
C THR A 17 23.28 3.93 4.36
N LEU A 18 24.46 3.32 4.24
CA LEU A 18 25.41 3.64 3.17
C LEU A 18 24.87 3.21 1.79
N ILE A 19 24.28 2.05 1.70
CA ILE A 19 23.64 1.57 0.46
C ILE A 19 22.55 2.53 0.04
N ASP A 20 21.66 2.93 0.95
CA ASP A 20 20.57 3.86 0.68
C ASP A 20 21.09 5.21 0.21
N MET A 21 22.07 5.79 0.89
CA MET A 21 22.68 7.07 0.51
C MET A 21 23.33 7.02 -0.88
N LEU A 22 24.01 5.92 -1.19
CA LEU A 22 24.75 5.78 -2.45
C LEU A 22 23.85 5.32 -3.62
N THR A 23 22.70 4.72 -3.35
CA THR A 23 21.72 4.32 -4.39
C THR A 23 20.65 5.39 -4.64
N TYR A 24 20.46 6.32 -3.70
CA TYR A 24 19.44 7.37 -3.84
C TYR A 24 19.85 8.38 -4.91
N SER A 25 19.11 8.40 -6.01
CA SER A 25 19.46 9.15 -7.22
C SER A 25 19.64 10.67 -7.02
N LYS A 26 19.02 11.25 -5.98
CA LYS A 26 19.19 12.67 -5.63
C LYS A 26 20.53 12.97 -4.98
N PHE A 27 21.22 11.98 -4.40
CA PHE A 27 22.54 12.15 -3.78
C PHE A 27 23.67 11.64 -4.67
N ASN A 28 23.43 10.64 -5.48
CA ASN A 28 24.46 10.02 -6.31
C ASN A 28 23.97 9.86 -7.75
N HIS A 29 24.42 10.77 -8.62
CA HIS A 29 24.04 10.79 -10.03
C HIS A 29 24.98 9.99 -10.94
N SER A 30 26.16 9.59 -10.47
CA SER A 30 27.24 9.14 -11.34
C SER A 30 27.82 7.74 -11.03
N ASN A 31 27.61 7.20 -9.84
CA ASN A 31 28.19 5.91 -9.46
C ASN A 31 27.08 4.96 -8.98
N GLN A 32 26.77 3.98 -9.82
CA GLN A 32 25.90 2.89 -9.40
C GLN A 32 26.69 1.89 -8.54
N LEU A 33 26.16 1.57 -7.37
CA LEU A 33 26.66 0.45 -6.60
C LEU A 33 26.37 -0.85 -7.31
N THR A 34 27.30 -1.78 -7.27
CA THR A 34 27.16 -3.15 -7.82
C THR A 34 26.35 -4.08 -6.93
N ASN A 35 25.78 -3.58 -5.82
CA ASN A 35 24.95 -4.34 -4.94
C ASN A 35 23.66 -4.79 -5.64
N LEU A 36 23.48 -6.09 -5.76
CA LEU A 36 22.28 -6.70 -6.35
C LEU A 36 21.12 -6.80 -5.34
N ILE A 37 21.41 -6.62 -4.05
CA ILE A 37 20.45 -6.74 -2.95
C ILE A 37 20.37 -5.39 -2.25
N ALA A 38 19.15 -4.89 -2.06
CA ALA A 38 18.87 -3.73 -1.25
C ALA A 38 19.29 -3.97 0.21
N GLY A 39 19.69 -2.92 0.92
CA GLY A 39 20.04 -2.99 2.34
C GLY A 39 18.89 -3.54 3.18
N HIS A 40 19.21 -4.08 4.37
CA HIS A 40 18.22 -4.58 5.32
C HIS A 40 17.16 -3.51 5.63
N HIS A 41 15.88 -3.85 5.55
CA HIS A 41 14.74 -2.97 5.84
C HIS A 41 14.63 -1.70 4.96
N GLN A 42 15.37 -1.60 3.87
CA GLN A 42 15.38 -0.43 2.98
C GLN A 42 13.98 0.10 2.64
N TRP A 43 13.00 -0.80 2.47
CA TRP A 43 11.64 -0.45 2.08
C TRP A 43 10.75 0.05 3.22
N ASP A 44 11.12 -0.26 4.45
CA ASP A 44 10.33 0.08 5.64
C ASP A 44 10.99 1.18 6.48
N GLU A 45 12.35 1.26 6.42
CA GLU A 45 13.17 2.12 7.27
C GLU A 45 14.23 2.89 6.48
N GLY A 46 14.26 2.76 5.15
CA GLY A 46 15.21 3.44 4.27
C GLY A 46 14.95 4.94 4.10
N ILE A 47 15.69 5.56 3.20
CA ILE A 47 15.55 7.00 2.92
C ILE A 47 14.13 7.32 2.43
N MET A 48 13.46 8.20 3.15
CA MET A 48 12.16 8.76 2.82
C MET A 48 12.24 10.28 2.74
N SER A 49 11.35 10.91 1.96
CA SER A 49 11.18 12.36 2.05
C SER A 49 10.48 12.75 3.35
N ILE A 50 10.66 14.00 3.78
CA ILE A 50 9.96 14.52 4.96
C ILE A 50 8.45 14.46 4.77
N GLU A 51 7.96 14.70 3.55
CA GLU A 51 6.55 14.58 3.19
C GLU A 51 6.04 13.17 3.38
N GLU A 52 6.82 12.16 2.98
CA GLU A 52 6.45 10.76 3.15
C GLU A 52 6.42 10.35 4.63
N ILE A 53 7.39 10.83 5.42
CA ILE A 53 7.43 10.62 6.87
C ILE A 53 6.18 11.24 7.52
N ASN A 54 5.85 12.48 7.16
CA ASN A 54 4.66 13.15 7.69
C ASN A 54 3.37 12.40 7.31
N ILE A 55 3.27 11.92 6.06
CA ILE A 55 2.12 11.10 5.62
C ILE A 55 2.01 9.80 6.42
N LEU A 56 3.12 9.17 6.79
CA LEU A 56 3.09 7.89 7.51
C LEU A 56 2.85 8.03 9.02
N TYR A 57 3.32 9.10 9.63
CA TYR A 57 3.41 9.21 11.08
C TYR A 57 2.64 10.39 11.69
N ASP A 58 2.28 11.38 10.91
CA ASP A 58 1.61 12.62 11.39
C ASP A 58 0.43 13.03 10.48
N CYS A 59 -0.24 12.05 9.86
CA CYS A 59 -1.41 12.36 9.06
C CYS A 59 -2.67 12.48 9.94
N PRO A 60 -3.60 13.39 9.60
CA PRO A 60 -4.83 13.54 10.34
C PRO A 60 -5.75 12.34 10.18
N LYS A 61 -6.58 12.07 11.18
CA LYS A 61 -7.61 11.02 11.14
C LYS A 61 -8.57 11.22 9.98
N ILE A 62 -9.06 10.11 9.45
CA ILE A 62 -10.09 10.13 8.41
C ILE A 62 -11.43 10.58 9.00
N GLU A 63 -12.10 11.49 8.34
CA GLU A 63 -13.47 11.88 8.64
C GLU A 63 -14.38 11.36 7.54
N ILE A 64 -15.30 10.45 7.89
CA ILE A 64 -16.22 9.85 6.94
C ILE A 64 -17.43 10.76 6.73
N LYS A 65 -17.72 11.12 5.48
CA LYS A 65 -18.89 11.93 5.16
C LYS A 65 -20.16 11.10 5.26
N ASN A 66 -21.23 11.71 5.78
CA ASN A 66 -22.54 11.06 5.86
C ASN A 66 -23.02 10.60 4.49
N GLY A 67 -23.49 9.37 4.41
CA GLY A 67 -23.96 8.74 3.19
C GLY A 67 -22.87 8.06 2.35
N ASP A 68 -21.58 8.19 2.69
CA ASP A 68 -20.53 7.48 1.99
C ASP A 68 -20.47 6.00 2.40
N TYR A 69 -20.42 5.13 1.41
CA TYR A 69 -20.18 3.70 1.54
C TYR A 69 -18.76 3.38 1.11
N ILE A 70 -17.92 3.04 2.06
CA ILE A 70 -16.47 2.91 1.86
C ILE A 70 -16.01 1.48 2.10
N LEU A 71 -15.17 0.98 1.21
CA LEU A 71 -14.40 -0.24 1.38
C LEU A 71 -12.93 0.10 1.62
N LEU A 72 -12.41 -0.17 2.82
CA LEU A 72 -10.97 -0.19 3.05
C LEU A 72 -10.40 -1.51 2.58
N VAL A 73 -9.27 -1.47 1.89
CA VAL A 73 -8.52 -2.64 1.44
C VAL A 73 -7.07 -2.56 1.94
N ASN A 74 -6.58 -3.64 2.54
CA ASN A 74 -5.25 -3.69 3.13
C ASN A 74 -4.18 -3.97 2.06
N LEU A 75 -3.29 -3.01 1.83
CA LEU A 75 -2.21 -3.08 0.85
C LEU A 75 -0.85 -3.45 1.44
N ASN A 76 -0.75 -3.85 2.71
CA ASN A 76 0.55 -4.13 3.33
C ASN A 76 1.39 -5.17 2.59
N GLN A 77 0.75 -6.10 1.86
CA GLN A 77 1.43 -7.11 1.03
C GLN A 77 1.60 -6.70 -0.44
N SER A 78 0.90 -5.69 -0.91
CA SER A 78 0.83 -5.30 -2.33
C SER A 78 1.25 -3.87 -2.62
N PHE A 79 1.39 -3.01 -1.62
CA PHE A 79 1.77 -1.61 -1.82
C PHE A 79 3.17 -1.49 -2.41
N ASN A 80 4.14 -2.22 -1.86
CA ASN A 80 5.49 -2.28 -2.40
C ASN A 80 5.59 -3.35 -3.48
N GLN A 81 5.54 -2.95 -4.74
CA GLN A 81 5.52 -3.85 -5.89
C GLN A 81 6.83 -4.62 -6.09
N ALA A 82 7.95 -4.14 -5.58
CA ALA A 82 9.23 -4.84 -5.62
C ALA A 82 9.24 -6.08 -4.71
N LYS A 83 8.51 -6.02 -3.59
CA LYS A 83 8.37 -7.15 -2.63
C LYS A 83 7.15 -8.02 -2.90
N ALA A 84 6.13 -7.51 -3.58
CA ALA A 84 4.89 -8.23 -3.82
C ALA A 84 5.13 -9.47 -4.69
N LYS A 85 4.52 -10.61 -4.30
CA LYS A 85 4.65 -11.91 -5.00
C LYS A 85 3.29 -12.45 -5.40
N GLY A 86 3.24 -13.18 -6.52
CA GLY A 86 2.04 -13.86 -7.01
C GLY A 86 0.87 -12.89 -7.14
N VAL A 87 -0.28 -13.26 -6.59
CA VAL A 87 -1.53 -12.49 -6.67
C VAL A 87 -1.49 -11.10 -6.04
N TYR A 88 -0.45 -10.80 -5.25
CA TYR A 88 -0.26 -9.47 -4.66
C TYR A 88 0.55 -8.53 -5.55
N LYS A 89 1.27 -9.05 -6.55
CA LYS A 89 2.01 -8.24 -7.50
C LYS A 89 1.03 -7.59 -8.48
N ARG A 90 1.10 -6.27 -8.59
CA ARG A 90 0.29 -5.45 -9.49
C ARG A 90 1.17 -4.45 -10.21
N TYR A 91 0.62 -3.76 -11.20
CA TYR A 91 1.36 -2.74 -11.92
C TYR A 91 1.65 -1.51 -11.04
N ASP A 92 0.65 -1.05 -10.30
CA ASP A 92 0.74 0.13 -9.43
C ASP A 92 -0.23 0.04 -8.23
N VAL A 93 -0.28 1.09 -7.44
CA VAL A 93 -1.15 1.19 -6.26
C VAL A 93 -2.64 1.19 -6.62
N TYR A 94 -3.01 1.75 -7.76
CA TYR A 94 -4.38 1.74 -8.24
C TYR A 94 -4.82 0.30 -8.56
N GLU A 95 -4.02 -0.43 -9.33
CA GLU A 95 -4.27 -1.84 -9.64
C GLU A 95 -4.30 -2.71 -8.37
N ALA A 96 -3.44 -2.43 -7.40
CA ALA A 96 -3.44 -3.12 -6.12
C ALA A 96 -4.70 -2.82 -5.30
N THR A 97 -5.25 -1.60 -5.40
CA THR A 97 -6.44 -1.18 -4.66
C THR A 97 -7.72 -1.73 -5.28
N ARG A 98 -7.83 -1.80 -6.62
CA ARG A 98 -9.08 -2.14 -7.30
C ARG A 98 -9.38 -3.63 -7.43
N LYS A 99 -8.41 -4.55 -7.31
CA LYS A 99 -8.57 -6.03 -7.52
C LYS A 99 -7.76 -6.80 -6.47
N TYR A 100 -8.05 -7.99 -6.26
CA TYR A 100 -9.14 -8.97 -6.41
C TYR A 100 -9.68 -9.25 -5.01
N TRP A 101 -10.73 -8.60 -4.59
CA TRP A 101 -11.17 -8.60 -3.19
C TRP A 101 -12.30 -9.59 -2.93
N LYS A 102 -12.30 -10.19 -1.74
CA LYS A 102 -13.41 -11.02 -1.25
C LYS A 102 -14.52 -10.12 -0.72
N VAL A 103 -15.38 -9.63 -1.60
CA VAL A 103 -16.47 -8.72 -1.26
C VAL A 103 -17.79 -9.47 -1.36
N ASN A 104 -18.72 -9.18 -0.46
CA ASN A 104 -20.10 -9.66 -0.57
C ASN A 104 -20.78 -9.02 -1.77
N THR A 105 -21.47 -9.81 -2.58
CA THR A 105 -22.06 -9.37 -3.87
C THR A 105 -23.09 -8.24 -3.68
N GLU A 106 -23.94 -8.35 -2.67
CA GLU A 106 -24.97 -7.33 -2.38
C GLU A 106 -24.33 -6.01 -1.93
N ARG A 107 -23.29 -6.10 -1.07
CA ARG A 107 -22.57 -4.92 -0.59
C ARG A 107 -21.75 -4.24 -1.69
N ALA A 108 -21.24 -5.01 -2.66
CA ALA A 108 -20.42 -4.45 -3.74
C ALA A 108 -21.15 -3.36 -4.52
N ALA A 109 -22.46 -3.53 -4.73
CA ALA A 109 -23.31 -2.57 -5.46
C ALA A 109 -23.45 -1.19 -4.77
N HIS A 110 -23.23 -1.14 -3.47
CA HIS A 110 -23.38 0.10 -2.68
C HIS A 110 -22.07 0.83 -2.43
N ILE A 111 -20.91 0.21 -2.73
CA ILE A 111 -19.60 0.81 -2.47
C ILE A 111 -19.39 2.01 -3.42
N GLY A 112 -19.32 3.20 -2.82
CA GLY A 112 -19.01 4.44 -3.54
C GLY A 112 -17.51 4.70 -3.65
N TYR A 113 -16.74 4.27 -2.65
CA TYR A 113 -15.29 4.47 -2.59
C TYR A 113 -14.54 3.21 -2.17
N VAL A 114 -13.41 2.93 -2.81
CA VAL A 114 -12.43 1.94 -2.36
C VAL A 114 -11.16 2.66 -1.96
N LEU A 115 -10.72 2.47 -0.71
CA LEU A 115 -9.53 3.10 -0.16
C LEU A 115 -8.44 2.06 0.07
N GLY A 116 -7.33 2.20 -0.63
CA GLY A 116 -6.14 1.39 -0.46
C GLY A 116 -5.32 1.87 0.75
N VAL A 117 -5.18 1.03 1.76
CA VAL A 117 -4.54 1.36 3.03
C VAL A 117 -3.20 0.66 3.16
N TYR A 118 -2.14 1.43 3.41
CA TYR A 118 -0.81 0.94 3.72
C TYR A 118 -0.33 1.50 5.05
N LYS A 119 0.07 0.61 5.98
CA LYS A 119 0.53 0.97 7.34
C LYS A 119 -0.45 1.91 8.08
N GLY A 120 -1.76 1.69 7.93
CA GLY A 120 -2.80 2.49 8.60
C GLY A 120 -3.16 3.79 7.88
N VAL A 121 -2.51 4.14 6.77
CA VAL A 121 -2.74 5.38 6.02
C VAL A 121 -3.34 5.10 4.66
N VAL A 122 -4.31 5.89 4.23
CA VAL A 122 -4.91 5.81 2.90
C VAL A 122 -3.94 6.33 1.84
N ARG A 123 -3.53 5.45 0.93
CA ARG A 123 -2.57 5.75 -0.14
C ARG A 123 -3.19 5.79 -1.54
N CYS A 124 -4.41 5.32 -1.67
CA CYS A 124 -5.16 5.36 -2.92
C CYS A 124 -6.64 5.51 -2.62
N VAL A 125 -7.33 6.35 -3.37
CA VAL A 125 -8.78 6.55 -3.29
C VAL A 125 -9.37 6.36 -4.67
N ILE A 126 -10.27 5.38 -4.81
CA ILE A 126 -10.99 5.11 -6.05
C ILE A 126 -12.47 5.45 -5.83
N LYS A 127 -12.99 6.40 -6.62
CA LYS A 127 -14.42 6.61 -6.75
C LYS A 127 -15.00 5.58 -7.71
N VAL A 128 -15.81 4.67 -7.19
CA VAL A 128 -16.30 3.50 -7.92
C VAL A 128 -17.33 3.97 -8.98
N LYS A 129 -17.15 3.49 -10.21
CA LYS A 129 -18.09 3.64 -11.33
C LYS A 129 -18.81 2.33 -11.63
N SER A 130 -18.09 1.22 -11.53
CA SER A 130 -18.63 -0.12 -11.74
C SER A 130 -17.81 -1.17 -10.99
N HIS A 131 -18.35 -2.36 -10.90
CA HIS A 131 -17.64 -3.52 -10.35
C HIS A 131 -17.99 -4.78 -11.15
N SER A 132 -17.09 -5.76 -11.09
CA SER A 132 -17.29 -7.07 -11.71
C SER A 132 -16.73 -8.16 -10.78
N PHE A 133 -17.19 -9.40 -10.99
CA PHE A 133 -16.67 -10.56 -10.29
C PHE A 133 -15.96 -11.48 -11.27
N VAL A 134 -14.73 -11.89 -10.92
CA VAL A 134 -13.89 -12.76 -11.73
C VAL A 134 -13.50 -14.01 -10.96
N THR A 135 -13.35 -15.13 -11.67
CA THR A 135 -12.90 -16.42 -11.12
C THR A 135 -11.43 -16.68 -11.41
N GLN A 136 -10.81 -15.85 -12.25
CA GLN A 136 -9.41 -15.97 -12.63
C GLN A 136 -8.75 -14.57 -12.66
N ALA A 137 -7.50 -14.50 -12.20
CA ALA A 137 -6.69 -13.30 -12.31
C ALA A 137 -5.99 -13.22 -13.68
N GLU A 138 -5.45 -12.04 -14.01
CA GLU A 138 -4.72 -11.79 -15.27
C GLU A 138 -3.45 -12.64 -15.42
N ASP A 139 -2.83 -13.04 -14.31
CA ASP A 139 -1.67 -13.95 -14.29
C ASP A 139 -2.05 -15.43 -14.42
N GLY A 140 -3.32 -15.74 -14.68
CA GLY A 140 -3.84 -17.11 -14.79
C GLY A 140 -4.22 -17.77 -13.47
N THR A 141 -4.03 -17.13 -12.31
CA THR A 141 -4.39 -17.69 -11.00
C THR A 141 -5.91 -17.88 -10.90
N ILE A 142 -6.36 -19.10 -10.64
CA ILE A 142 -7.78 -19.45 -10.47
C ILE A 142 -8.17 -19.24 -9.00
N PHE A 143 -9.28 -18.58 -8.77
CA PHE A 143 -9.81 -18.34 -7.44
C PHE A 143 -10.88 -19.39 -7.09
N SER A 144 -10.80 -19.95 -5.88
CA SER A 144 -11.81 -20.91 -5.35
C SER A 144 -13.21 -20.27 -5.18
N LYS A 145 -13.28 -18.96 -5.05
CA LYS A 145 -14.52 -18.16 -5.01
C LYS A 145 -14.30 -16.89 -5.84
N PRO A 146 -15.36 -16.38 -6.51
CA PRO A 146 -15.27 -15.14 -7.27
C PRO A 146 -14.69 -13.99 -6.43
N ARG A 147 -13.88 -13.14 -7.08
CA ARG A 147 -13.28 -11.95 -6.50
C ARG A 147 -13.83 -10.71 -7.17
N CYS A 148 -14.08 -9.70 -6.38
CA CYS A 148 -14.53 -8.40 -6.87
C CYS A 148 -13.36 -7.60 -7.42
N CYS A 149 -13.59 -7.00 -8.59
CA CYS A 149 -12.75 -5.97 -9.21
C CYS A 149 -13.60 -4.72 -9.34
N PHE A 150 -13.03 -3.59 -8.93
CA PHE A 150 -13.67 -2.29 -9.04
C PHE A 150 -13.08 -1.52 -10.22
N GLU A 151 -13.93 -0.78 -10.93
CA GLU A 151 -13.53 0.20 -11.94
C GLU A 151 -13.97 1.59 -11.49
N GLY A 152 -13.09 2.56 -11.62
CA GLY A 152 -13.40 3.90 -11.15
C GLY A 152 -12.29 4.89 -11.45
N GLU A 153 -12.38 6.04 -10.82
CA GLU A 153 -11.45 7.14 -11.00
C GLU A 153 -10.55 7.26 -9.77
N PHE A 154 -9.23 7.38 -9.99
CA PHE A 154 -8.30 7.70 -8.93
C PHE A 154 -8.45 9.17 -8.52
N CYS A 155 -8.89 9.40 -7.28
CA CYS A 155 -9.15 10.74 -6.77
C CYS A 155 -7.93 11.30 -6.04
N HIS A 156 -7.03 11.94 -6.77
CA HIS A 156 -5.81 12.55 -6.21
C HIS A 156 -6.10 13.67 -5.19
N ASN A 157 -7.22 14.36 -5.31
CA ASN A 157 -7.63 15.45 -4.42
C ASN A 157 -8.74 15.04 -3.44
N SER A 158 -8.88 13.75 -3.17
CA SER A 158 -9.88 13.25 -2.23
C SER A 158 -9.56 13.69 -0.79
N PRO A 159 -10.55 14.09 0.01
CA PRO A 159 -10.36 14.36 1.44
C PRO A 159 -9.95 13.12 2.23
N TYR A 160 -10.10 11.91 1.66
CA TYR A 160 -9.70 10.65 2.25
C TYR A 160 -8.24 10.27 2.00
N LEU A 161 -7.59 10.90 1.00
CA LEU A 161 -6.20 10.58 0.68
C LEU A 161 -5.25 11.07 1.79
N ASN A 162 -4.23 10.27 2.11
CA ASN A 162 -3.25 10.53 3.17
C ASN A 162 -3.90 10.78 4.54
N LYS A 163 -4.93 10.01 4.88
CA LYS A 163 -5.59 10.04 6.19
C LYS A 163 -5.33 8.75 6.95
N ASP A 164 -5.19 8.88 8.28
CA ASP A 164 -5.07 7.76 9.20
C ASP A 164 -6.43 7.08 9.40
N VAL A 165 -6.45 5.77 9.23
CA VAL A 165 -7.65 4.91 9.42
C VAL A 165 -7.50 3.94 10.60
N SER A 166 -6.61 4.21 11.55
CA SER A 166 -6.36 3.31 12.69
C SER A 166 -7.59 3.08 13.57
N ASP A 167 -8.57 3.98 13.54
CA ASP A 167 -9.86 3.82 14.24
C ASP A 167 -10.78 2.77 13.56
N PHE A 168 -10.42 2.32 12.35
CA PHE A 168 -11.14 1.30 11.59
C PHE A 168 -10.24 0.08 11.33
N PRO A 169 -9.82 -0.65 12.37
CA PRO A 169 -8.87 -1.75 12.23
C PRO A 169 -9.42 -2.85 11.34
N PHE A 170 -8.55 -3.44 10.54
CA PHE A 170 -8.86 -4.68 9.85
C PHE A 170 -8.96 -5.80 10.91
N GLY A 171 -9.98 -6.67 10.78
CA GLY A 171 -10.09 -7.85 11.65
C GLY A 171 -8.88 -8.77 11.50
N SER A 172 -8.69 -9.69 12.46
CA SER A 172 -7.58 -10.65 12.43
C SER A 172 -7.51 -11.38 11.09
N GLY A 173 -6.41 -11.18 10.35
CA GLY A 173 -6.24 -11.69 8.98
C GLY A 173 -7.16 -11.04 7.93
N GLY A 174 -7.90 -10.00 8.29
CA GLY A 174 -8.83 -9.30 7.39
C GLY A 174 -8.10 -8.46 6.34
N ALA A 175 -8.44 -8.71 5.06
CA ALA A 175 -7.90 -7.92 3.95
C ALA A 175 -8.79 -6.73 3.58
N ILE A 176 -10.03 -6.69 4.09
CA ILE A 176 -10.99 -5.63 3.79
C ILE A 176 -11.78 -5.22 5.04
N ARG A 177 -12.26 -3.96 5.03
CA ARG A 177 -13.17 -3.42 6.05
C ARG A 177 -14.20 -2.53 5.38
N TYR A 178 -15.49 -2.76 5.69
CA TYR A 178 -16.57 -1.88 5.25
C TYR A 178 -16.77 -0.76 6.28
N ILE A 179 -16.99 0.45 5.80
CA ILE A 179 -17.38 1.60 6.61
C ILE A 179 -18.65 2.17 5.98
N THR A 180 -19.67 2.33 6.81
CA THR A 180 -20.91 3.00 6.44
C THR A 180 -21.15 4.05 7.51
N SER A 181 -21.25 5.30 7.12
CA SER A 181 -21.79 6.31 8.03
C SER A 181 -23.30 6.31 7.90
N ILE A 182 -23.94 6.08 9.01
CA ILE A 182 -25.41 6.19 9.14
C ILE A 182 -25.77 7.67 9.25
#